data_6f8ad48597822b1e581f03607f2534f2
#
_entry.id   6f8ad48597822b1e581f03607f2534f2
#
_cell.length_a   1.000
_cell.length_b   1.000
_cell.length_c   1.000
_cell.angle_alpha   90.00
_cell.angle_beta   90.00
_cell.angle_gamma   90.00
#
_symmetry.space_group_name_H-M   'P 1'
#
loop_
_entity.id
_entity.type
_entity.pdbx_description
1 polymer ?
#
loop_
_entity_poly.entity_id
_entity_poly.type
_entity_poly.pdbx_seq_one_letter_code
_entity_poly.pdbx_strand_id
1 'polypeptide(L)'
;SNYIGAHGQYTAIVKHVELKMNNDMLKDVEIVDTPGLNDPIISRGEITKKFLRECDVAFLLSYTGQFLTQEDINFMCHTLPSEGIRNIFIVGSKFDSGILDDNKSKTIEEAERKSINIYNNQAKNNIDACIREAINSEVLVRIKESLPPSYVSSILYSCSQKRKNNQSYNAAEANVVKNLMRFQGFQDD
;
A
#
# COMPACT_ATOMS: atom_id res chain seq x y z
N SER A 1 -15.66 -9.33 -14.09
CA SER A 1 -15.21 -10.62 -14.61
C SER A 1 -16.08 -11.75 -14.05
N ASN A 2 -16.44 -12.75 -14.87
CA ASN A 2 -17.21 -13.90 -14.42
C ASN A 2 -16.38 -14.88 -13.59
N TYR A 3 -15.05 -14.73 -13.60
CA TYR A 3 -14.11 -15.69 -13.04
C TYR A 3 -13.58 -15.27 -11.67
N ILE A 4 -13.49 -13.97 -11.39
CA ILE A 4 -12.88 -13.43 -10.17
C ILE A 4 -13.69 -12.25 -9.61
N GLY A 5 -13.46 -11.93 -8.32
CA GLY A 5 -14.11 -10.85 -7.59
C GLY A 5 -15.31 -11.30 -6.78
N ALA A 6 -15.88 -10.41 -5.96
CA ALA A 6 -16.96 -10.71 -5.02
C ALA A 6 -18.23 -11.30 -5.68
N HIS A 7 -18.41 -11.07 -6.99
CA HIS A 7 -19.57 -11.54 -7.77
C HIS A 7 -19.16 -12.52 -8.88
N GLY A 8 -17.94 -13.02 -8.88
CA GLY A 8 -17.45 -13.97 -9.87
C GLY A 8 -18.09 -15.36 -9.66
N GLN A 9 -18.78 -15.87 -10.68
CA GLN A 9 -19.48 -17.17 -10.63
C GLN A 9 -18.51 -18.34 -10.35
N TYR A 10 -17.25 -18.22 -10.77
CA TYR A 10 -16.25 -19.27 -10.66
C TYR A 10 -15.15 -18.97 -9.61
N THR A 11 -15.31 -17.93 -8.79
CA THR A 11 -14.35 -17.52 -7.78
C THR A 11 -13.92 -18.65 -6.85
N ALA A 12 -14.84 -19.55 -6.49
CA ALA A 12 -14.56 -20.67 -5.58
C ALA A 12 -13.62 -21.75 -6.16
N ILE A 13 -13.48 -21.83 -7.48
CA ILE A 13 -12.66 -22.86 -8.17
C ILE A 13 -11.43 -22.28 -8.87
N VAL A 14 -11.34 -20.95 -8.99
CA VAL A 14 -10.18 -20.27 -9.57
C VAL A 14 -9.11 -20.11 -8.49
N LYS A 15 -7.94 -20.72 -8.68
CA LYS A 15 -6.81 -20.62 -7.73
C LYS A 15 -6.06 -19.30 -7.88
N HIS A 16 -5.76 -18.91 -9.09
CA HIS A 16 -5.09 -17.65 -9.44
C HIS A 16 -5.44 -17.24 -10.87
N VAL A 17 -5.17 -16.00 -11.20
CA VAL A 17 -5.32 -15.45 -12.55
C VAL A 17 -4.01 -14.79 -12.96
N GLU A 18 -3.48 -15.19 -14.09
CA GLU A 18 -2.29 -14.59 -14.71
C GLU A 18 -2.73 -13.59 -15.79
N LEU A 19 -2.21 -12.35 -15.69
CA LEU A 19 -2.43 -11.30 -16.67
C LEU A 19 -1.09 -10.95 -17.33
N LYS A 20 -0.98 -11.15 -18.64
CA LYS A 20 0.19 -10.74 -19.42
C LYS A 20 -0.04 -9.36 -20.02
N MET A 21 0.90 -8.47 -19.77
CA MET A 21 0.83 -7.09 -20.28
C MET A 21 2.07 -6.80 -21.13
N ASN A 22 1.85 -6.17 -22.28
CA ASN A 22 2.94 -5.67 -23.10
C ASN A 22 3.40 -4.30 -22.56
N ASN A 23 4.31 -4.34 -21.59
CA ASN A 23 4.87 -3.15 -20.96
C ASN A 23 6.35 -3.40 -20.66
N ASP A 24 7.23 -2.57 -21.22
CA ASP A 24 8.69 -2.70 -21.08
C ASP A 24 9.15 -2.65 -19.61
N MET A 25 8.43 -1.94 -18.72
CA MET A 25 8.74 -1.90 -17.29
C MET A 25 8.47 -3.22 -16.57
N LEU A 26 7.68 -4.12 -17.17
CA LEU A 26 7.36 -5.43 -16.61
C LEU A 26 8.16 -6.55 -17.27
N LYS A 27 9.14 -6.21 -18.11
CA LYS A 27 10.01 -7.21 -18.71
C LYS A 27 10.79 -7.94 -17.63
N ASP A 28 10.68 -9.26 -17.61
CA ASP A 28 11.32 -10.15 -16.62
C ASP A 28 10.89 -9.87 -15.15
N VAL A 29 9.71 -9.24 -14.97
CA VAL A 29 9.12 -8.95 -13.66
C VAL A 29 7.74 -9.61 -13.56
N GLU A 30 7.51 -10.35 -12.50
CA GLU A 30 6.20 -10.87 -12.11
C GLU A 30 5.71 -10.13 -10.85
N ILE A 31 4.51 -9.56 -10.93
CA ILE A 31 3.86 -8.90 -9.79
C ILE A 31 2.73 -9.80 -9.31
N VAL A 32 2.82 -10.24 -8.06
CA VAL A 32 1.81 -11.09 -7.42
C VAL A 32 0.98 -10.25 -6.45
N ASP A 33 -0.32 -10.10 -6.73
CA ASP A 33 -1.28 -9.57 -5.77
C ASP A 33 -1.78 -10.71 -4.88
N THR A 34 -1.56 -10.59 -3.58
CA THR A 34 -1.91 -11.63 -2.60
C THR A 34 -3.20 -11.27 -1.87
N PRO A 35 -4.05 -12.25 -1.54
CA PRO A 35 -5.16 -12.03 -0.61
C PRO A 35 -4.66 -11.42 0.70
N GLY A 36 -5.47 -10.55 1.31
CA GLY A 36 -5.13 -9.97 2.60
C GLY A 36 -4.84 -11.05 3.65
N LEU A 37 -3.89 -10.77 4.54
CA LEU A 37 -3.42 -11.71 5.55
C LEU A 37 -4.50 -12.18 6.53
N ASN A 38 -5.52 -11.36 6.72
CA ASN A 38 -6.68 -11.65 7.55
C ASN A 38 -7.84 -12.25 6.73
N ASP A 39 -7.56 -12.80 5.52
CA ASP A 39 -8.60 -13.52 4.79
C ASP A 39 -9.03 -14.75 5.62
N PRO A 40 -10.32 -14.87 6.02
CA PRO A 40 -10.79 -15.97 6.85
C PRO A 40 -10.68 -17.34 6.17
N ILE A 41 -10.32 -17.38 4.90
CA ILE A 41 -10.17 -18.62 4.13
C ILE A 41 -8.74 -19.14 4.29
N ILE A 42 -8.54 -20.13 5.15
CA ILE A 42 -7.23 -20.74 5.50
C ILE A 42 -6.43 -21.17 4.24
N SER A 43 -7.10 -21.72 3.23
CA SER A 43 -6.44 -22.15 1.99
C SER A 43 -5.77 -21.01 1.21
N ARG A 44 -6.24 -19.77 1.35
CA ARG A 44 -5.64 -18.60 0.72
C ARG A 44 -4.38 -18.16 1.42
N GLY A 45 -4.31 -18.32 2.76
CA GLY A 45 -3.12 -18.04 3.53
C GLY A 45 -1.94 -18.95 3.16
N GLU A 46 -2.18 -20.24 2.88
CA GLU A 46 -1.13 -21.18 2.43
C GLU A 46 -0.63 -20.84 1.02
N ILE A 47 -1.53 -20.45 0.11
CA ILE A 47 -1.15 -20.00 -1.24
C ILE A 47 -0.30 -18.72 -1.14
N THR A 48 -0.69 -17.77 -0.32
CA THR A 48 0.07 -16.54 -0.08
C THR A 48 1.47 -16.86 0.43
N LYS A 49 1.61 -17.74 1.43
CA LYS A 49 2.92 -18.17 1.94
C LYS A 49 3.80 -18.81 0.88
N LYS A 50 3.22 -19.61 -0.01
CA LYS A 50 3.98 -20.21 -1.12
C LYS A 50 4.56 -19.14 -2.04
N PHE A 51 3.75 -18.17 -2.46
CA PHE A 51 4.23 -17.06 -3.30
C PHE A 51 5.28 -16.21 -2.57
N LEU A 52 5.07 -15.95 -1.28
CA LEU A 52 6.03 -15.20 -0.49
C LEU A 52 7.42 -15.83 -0.48
N ARG A 53 7.53 -17.17 -0.43
CA ARG A 53 8.82 -17.88 -0.48
C ARG A 53 9.55 -17.79 -1.82
N GLU A 54 8.81 -17.52 -2.88
CA GLU A 54 9.34 -17.43 -4.24
C GLU A 54 9.63 -15.95 -4.63
N CYS A 55 9.20 -14.97 -3.82
CA CYS A 55 9.37 -13.56 -4.11
C CYS A 55 10.75 -13.04 -3.69
N ASP A 56 11.37 -12.22 -4.54
CA ASP A 56 12.60 -11.50 -4.23
C ASP A 56 12.34 -10.27 -3.36
N VAL A 57 11.18 -9.64 -3.53
CA VAL A 57 10.77 -8.38 -2.90
C VAL A 57 9.31 -8.43 -2.48
N ALA A 58 9.01 -7.93 -1.29
CA ALA A 58 7.64 -7.71 -0.84
C ALA A 58 7.36 -6.21 -0.63
N PHE A 59 6.23 -5.75 -1.14
CA PHE A 59 5.67 -4.44 -0.79
C PHE A 59 4.59 -4.61 0.25
N LEU A 60 4.83 -4.11 1.46
CA LEU A 60 3.83 -4.05 2.52
C LEU A 60 2.99 -2.78 2.34
N LEU A 61 1.75 -2.94 1.85
CA LEU A 61 0.81 -1.85 1.67
C LEU A 61 0.04 -1.61 2.97
N SER A 62 0.37 -0.55 3.68
CA SER A 62 -0.34 -0.14 4.90
C SER A 62 -1.25 1.06 4.61
N TYR A 63 -2.50 1.01 5.07
CA TYR A 63 -3.46 2.08 4.90
C TYR A 63 -3.11 3.29 5.76
N THR A 64 -2.97 4.48 5.15
CA THR A 64 -2.53 5.68 5.89
C THR A 64 -3.53 6.17 6.95
N GLY A 65 -4.81 5.84 6.84
CA GLY A 65 -5.79 6.12 7.91
C GLY A 65 -5.59 5.26 9.17
N GLN A 66 -4.84 4.15 9.06
CA GLN A 66 -4.44 3.25 10.15
C GLN A 66 -3.01 2.74 9.87
N PHE A 67 -2.09 3.66 9.70
CA PHE A 67 -0.76 3.36 9.21
C PHE A 67 0.04 2.50 10.19
N LEU A 68 0.59 1.39 9.69
CA LEU A 68 1.38 0.41 10.43
C LEU A 68 0.67 -0.04 11.72
N THR A 69 -0.45 -0.72 11.55
CA THR A 69 -1.15 -1.38 12.68
C THR A 69 -0.25 -2.40 13.35
N GLN A 70 -0.63 -2.86 14.55
CA GLN A 70 0.10 -3.93 15.23
C GLN A 70 0.18 -5.22 14.39
N GLU A 71 -0.84 -5.49 13.58
CA GLU A 71 -0.88 -6.62 12.66
C GLU A 71 0.14 -6.45 11.53
N ASP A 72 0.21 -5.25 10.92
CA ASP A 72 1.24 -4.92 9.91
C ASP A 72 2.65 -5.10 10.47
N ILE A 73 2.87 -4.63 11.71
CA ILE A 73 4.16 -4.74 12.40
C ILE A 73 4.51 -6.20 12.68
N ASN A 74 3.57 -6.97 13.24
CA ASN A 74 3.78 -8.39 13.50
C ASN A 74 4.09 -9.17 12.22
N PHE A 75 3.38 -8.85 11.15
CA PHE A 75 3.61 -9.47 9.85
C PHE A 75 5.00 -9.14 9.31
N MET A 76 5.36 -7.87 9.31
CA MET A 76 6.65 -7.39 8.82
C MET A 76 7.82 -7.93 9.64
N CYS A 77 7.69 -7.94 10.98
CA CYS A 77 8.78 -8.28 11.88
C CYS A 77 8.94 -9.78 12.12
N HIS A 78 7.89 -10.57 11.95
CA HIS A 78 7.90 -12.00 12.29
C HIS A 78 7.53 -12.88 11.10
N THR A 79 6.43 -12.62 10.41
CA THR A 79 5.93 -13.53 9.37
C THR A 79 6.77 -13.48 8.10
N LEU A 80 7.01 -12.29 7.54
CA LEU A 80 7.78 -12.16 6.30
C LEU A 80 9.22 -12.72 6.45
N PRO A 81 9.95 -12.41 7.51
CA PRO A 81 11.28 -13.01 7.74
C PRO A 81 11.25 -14.53 7.88
N SER A 82 10.21 -15.09 8.54
CA SER A 82 10.07 -16.54 8.69
C SER A 82 9.78 -17.27 7.38
N GLU A 83 9.19 -16.60 6.41
CA GLU A 83 8.98 -17.13 5.05
C GLU A 83 10.17 -16.88 4.11
N GLY A 84 11.28 -16.31 4.61
CA GLY A 84 12.54 -16.15 3.89
C GLY A 84 12.64 -14.85 3.06
N ILE A 85 11.67 -13.96 3.14
CA ILE A 85 11.72 -12.66 2.46
C ILE A 85 12.74 -11.77 3.13
N ARG A 86 13.63 -11.19 2.32
CA ARG A 86 14.73 -10.36 2.81
C ARG A 86 14.59 -8.89 2.46
N ASN A 87 13.85 -8.58 1.40
CA ASN A 87 13.67 -7.21 0.92
C ASN A 87 12.21 -6.82 1.06
N ILE A 88 11.92 -5.94 2.02
CA ILE A 88 10.57 -5.49 2.32
C ILE A 88 10.56 -3.97 2.24
N PHE A 89 9.64 -3.44 1.43
CA PHE A 89 9.40 -2.00 1.31
C PHE A 89 8.03 -1.65 1.86
N ILE A 90 7.97 -0.62 2.68
CA ILE A 90 6.72 -0.12 3.24
C ILE A 90 6.12 0.91 2.29
N VAL A 91 4.84 0.73 1.96
CA VAL A 91 4.08 1.65 1.12
C VAL A 91 2.83 2.12 1.87
N GLY A 92 2.76 3.40 2.16
CA GLY A 92 1.54 4.03 2.68
C GLY A 92 0.51 4.20 1.56
N SER A 93 -0.53 3.38 1.57
CA SER A 93 -1.60 3.39 0.58
C SER A 93 -2.73 4.34 0.97
N LYS A 94 -3.53 4.79 -0.01
CA LYS A 94 -4.62 5.76 0.17
C LYS A 94 -4.15 7.03 0.87
N PHE A 95 -3.02 7.57 0.43
CA PHE A 95 -2.38 8.72 1.06
C PHE A 95 -3.25 9.99 1.03
N ASP A 96 -4.22 10.07 0.11
CA ASP A 96 -5.29 11.06 0.12
C ASP A 96 -6.01 11.14 1.46
N SER A 97 -6.24 10.02 2.15
CA SER A 97 -6.87 10.02 3.48
C SER A 97 -6.02 10.76 4.49
N GLY A 98 -4.70 10.57 4.51
CA GLY A 98 -3.79 11.28 5.42
C GLY A 98 -3.78 12.79 5.19
N ILE A 99 -3.85 13.22 3.92
CA ILE A 99 -3.97 14.65 3.57
C ILE A 99 -5.33 15.21 4.00
N LEU A 100 -6.40 14.46 3.72
CA LEU A 100 -7.78 14.91 4.00
C LEU A 100 -8.14 14.88 5.49
N ASP A 101 -7.46 14.11 6.31
CA ASP A 101 -7.67 14.07 7.77
C ASP A 101 -7.01 15.26 8.49
N ASP A 102 -6.10 15.98 7.83
CA ASP A 102 -5.47 17.17 8.41
C ASP A 102 -6.39 18.40 8.31
N ASN A 103 -7.07 18.74 9.42
CA ASN A 103 -7.99 19.88 9.51
C ASN A 103 -7.29 21.22 9.81
N LYS A 104 -5.95 21.23 10.01
CA LYS A 104 -5.21 22.39 10.51
C LYS A 104 -4.39 23.07 9.43
N SER A 105 -3.93 22.33 8.45
CA SER A 105 -3.12 22.87 7.37
C SER A 105 -3.97 23.69 6.41
N LYS A 106 -3.38 24.77 5.90
CA LYS A 106 -4.05 25.70 4.98
C LYS A 106 -3.87 25.28 3.52
N THR A 107 -2.76 24.65 3.18
CA THR A 107 -2.45 24.19 1.83
C THR A 107 -2.24 22.67 1.79
N ILE A 108 -2.37 22.10 0.58
CA ILE A 108 -2.12 20.64 0.37
C ILE A 108 -0.67 20.30 0.70
N GLU A 109 0.28 21.11 0.28
CA GLU A 109 1.71 20.87 0.50
C GLU A 109 2.04 20.87 1.99
N GLU A 110 1.38 21.71 2.80
CA GLU A 110 1.53 21.72 4.25
C GLU A 110 0.97 20.43 4.86
N ALA A 111 -0.24 20.01 4.46
CA ALA A 111 -0.89 18.78 4.92
C ALA A 111 -0.08 17.54 4.52
N GLU A 112 0.39 17.48 3.27
CA GLU A 112 1.24 16.42 2.75
C GLU A 112 2.54 16.28 3.55
N ARG A 113 3.30 17.37 3.69
CA ARG A 113 4.57 17.38 4.42
C ARG A 113 4.38 16.94 5.87
N LYS A 114 3.32 17.38 6.52
CA LYS A 114 3.01 17.01 7.90
C LYS A 114 2.65 15.52 8.02
N SER A 115 1.80 15.03 7.14
CA SER A 115 1.43 13.60 7.09
C SER A 115 2.64 12.71 6.84
N ILE A 116 3.50 13.06 5.88
CA ILE A 116 4.75 12.36 5.60
C ILE A 116 5.65 12.32 6.84
N ASN A 117 5.82 13.44 7.54
CA ASN A 117 6.64 13.49 8.75
C ASN A 117 6.09 12.60 9.87
N ILE A 118 4.77 12.58 10.07
CA ILE A 118 4.12 11.73 11.07
C ILE A 118 4.37 10.25 10.74
N TYR A 119 4.11 9.83 9.52
CA TYR A 119 4.22 8.43 9.11
C TYR A 119 5.69 7.96 9.05
N ASN A 120 6.63 8.82 8.62
CA ASN A 120 8.05 8.52 8.66
C ASN A 120 8.55 8.27 10.08
N ASN A 121 8.14 9.11 11.03
CA ASN A 121 8.49 8.95 12.43
C ASN A 121 7.86 7.68 13.03
N GLN A 122 6.60 7.39 12.69
CA GLN A 122 5.93 6.17 13.13
C GLN A 122 6.64 4.92 12.60
N ALA A 123 6.95 4.88 11.30
CA ALA A 123 7.67 3.75 10.70
C ALA A 123 9.03 3.54 11.36
N LYS A 124 9.81 4.60 11.52
CA LYS A 124 11.13 4.54 12.17
C LYS A 124 11.02 4.01 13.60
N ASN A 125 10.11 4.57 14.41
CA ASN A 125 9.95 4.17 15.81
C ASN A 125 9.52 2.71 15.95
N ASN A 126 8.60 2.25 15.11
CA ASN A 126 8.14 0.86 15.11
C ASN A 126 9.26 -0.12 14.74
N ILE A 127 10.01 0.20 13.67
CA ILE A 127 11.13 -0.65 13.24
C ILE A 127 12.24 -0.66 14.28
N ASP A 128 12.59 0.48 14.87
CA ASP A 128 13.58 0.57 15.95
C ASP A 128 13.14 -0.22 17.19
N ALA A 129 11.83 -0.28 17.49
CA ALA A 129 11.31 -1.12 18.56
C ALA A 129 11.47 -2.61 18.23
N CYS A 130 11.08 -3.03 17.01
CA CYS A 130 11.24 -4.40 16.55
C CYS A 130 12.71 -4.86 16.56
N ILE A 131 13.64 -4.01 16.14
CA ILE A 131 15.09 -4.34 16.17
C ILE A 131 15.58 -4.58 17.59
N ARG A 132 15.09 -3.84 18.58
CA ARG A 132 15.48 -4.04 20.00
C ARG A 132 14.96 -5.36 20.58
N GLU A 133 13.84 -5.86 20.08
CA GLU A 133 13.17 -7.08 20.57
C GLU A 133 13.60 -8.34 19.81
N ALA A 134 14.12 -8.19 18.59
CA ALA A 134 14.41 -9.30 17.70
C ALA A 134 15.75 -9.99 18.01
N ILE A 135 15.74 -11.32 17.96
CA ILE A 135 16.94 -12.16 18.10
C ILE A 135 17.79 -12.13 16.83
N ASN A 136 17.15 -11.99 15.66
CA ASN A 136 17.82 -11.87 14.36
C ASN A 136 17.26 -10.67 13.62
N SER A 137 18.07 -9.62 13.51
CA SER A 137 17.63 -8.30 13.02
C SER A 137 18.06 -7.97 11.59
N GLU A 138 18.69 -8.88 10.84
CA GLU A 138 19.23 -8.56 9.49
C GLU A 138 18.13 -8.03 8.56
N VAL A 139 16.96 -8.67 8.52
CA VAL A 139 15.83 -8.24 7.69
C VAL A 139 15.30 -6.88 8.17
N LEU A 140 15.19 -6.67 9.49
CA LEU A 140 14.73 -5.41 10.06
C LEU A 140 15.72 -4.26 9.80
N VAL A 141 17.03 -4.55 9.79
CA VAL A 141 18.04 -3.56 9.39
C VAL A 141 17.85 -3.16 7.94
N ARG A 142 17.62 -4.10 7.03
CA ARG A 142 17.32 -3.81 5.61
C ARG A 142 16.03 -3.01 5.44
N ILE A 143 14.97 -3.33 6.20
CA ILE A 143 13.74 -2.53 6.20
C ILE A 143 14.04 -1.10 6.67
N LYS A 144 14.86 -0.93 7.71
CA LYS A 144 15.29 0.38 8.19
C LYS A 144 16.08 1.16 7.14
N GLU A 145 16.95 0.49 6.40
CA GLU A 145 17.73 1.09 5.30
C GLU A 145 16.83 1.51 4.12
N SER A 146 15.68 0.86 3.94
CA SER A 146 14.69 1.22 2.91
C SER A 146 13.77 2.38 3.29
N LEU A 147 13.89 2.94 4.49
CA LEU A 147 13.14 4.12 4.91
C LEU A 147 13.64 5.40 4.21
N PRO A 148 12.82 6.40 4.01
CA PRO A 148 11.40 6.48 4.43
C PRO A 148 10.46 5.64 3.56
N PRO A 149 9.23 5.31 4.05
CA PRO A 149 8.20 4.68 3.24
C PRO A 149 7.84 5.48 2.00
N SER A 150 7.38 4.81 0.96
CA SER A 150 6.74 5.46 -0.18
C SER A 150 5.25 5.67 0.10
N TYR A 151 4.67 6.76 -0.40
CA TYR A 151 3.25 7.06 -0.23
C TYR A 151 2.55 7.12 -1.57
N VAL A 152 1.41 6.45 -1.70
CA VAL A 152 0.65 6.36 -2.94
C VAL A 152 -0.85 6.58 -2.71
N SER A 153 -1.47 7.23 -3.69
CA SER A 153 -2.93 7.34 -3.78
C SER A 153 -3.39 7.06 -5.20
N SER A 154 -4.05 5.93 -5.40
CA SER A 154 -4.59 5.54 -6.69
C SER A 154 -5.72 6.48 -7.14
N ILE A 155 -6.50 7.01 -6.19
CA ILE A 155 -7.60 7.93 -6.51
C ILE A 155 -7.06 9.30 -6.97
N LEU A 156 -6.04 9.85 -6.31
CA LEU A 156 -5.40 11.10 -6.76
C LEU A 156 -4.71 10.93 -8.11
N TYR A 157 -4.06 9.79 -8.32
CA TYR A 157 -3.49 9.47 -9.61
C TYR A 157 -4.56 9.42 -10.71
N SER A 158 -5.68 8.73 -10.45
CA SER A 158 -6.81 8.66 -11.38
C SER A 158 -7.39 10.05 -11.68
N CYS A 159 -7.61 10.87 -10.65
CA CYS A 159 -8.06 12.26 -10.83
C CYS A 159 -7.10 13.05 -11.72
N SER A 160 -5.80 12.96 -11.46
CA SER A 160 -4.77 13.62 -12.27
C SER A 160 -4.78 13.17 -13.73
N GLN A 161 -4.94 11.86 -14.00
CA GLN A 161 -5.01 11.34 -15.37
C GLN A 161 -6.29 11.79 -16.10
N LYS A 162 -7.43 11.75 -15.41
CA LYS A 162 -8.70 12.19 -15.97
C LYS A 162 -8.70 13.69 -16.30
N ARG A 163 -8.14 14.50 -15.41
CA ARG A 163 -7.97 15.94 -15.64
C ARG A 163 -7.13 16.20 -16.90
N LYS A 164 -5.96 15.55 -17.01
CA LYS A 164 -5.09 15.67 -18.21
C LYS A 164 -5.79 15.27 -19.50
N ASN A 165 -6.73 14.33 -19.45
CA ASN A 165 -7.45 13.79 -20.60
C ASN A 165 -8.85 14.40 -20.77
N ASN A 166 -9.21 15.45 -20.04
CA ASN A 166 -10.54 16.07 -20.03
C ASN A 166 -11.68 15.06 -19.82
N GLN A 167 -11.48 14.11 -18.93
CA GLN A 167 -12.48 13.08 -18.59
C GLN A 167 -13.20 13.44 -17.28
N SER A 168 -14.47 13.06 -17.18
CA SER A 168 -15.28 13.27 -15.99
C SER A 168 -14.87 12.35 -14.85
N TYR A 169 -14.96 12.88 -13.62
CA TYR A 169 -14.75 12.12 -12.39
C TYR A 169 -15.94 11.19 -12.11
N ASN A 170 -15.66 10.03 -11.54
CA ASN A 170 -16.69 9.22 -10.91
C ASN A 170 -17.07 9.82 -9.52
N ALA A 171 -18.09 9.25 -8.87
CA ALA A 171 -18.60 9.77 -7.60
C ALA A 171 -17.53 9.81 -6.48
N ALA A 172 -16.67 8.80 -6.40
CA ALA A 172 -15.60 8.76 -5.39
C ALA A 172 -14.51 9.80 -5.65
N GLU A 173 -14.08 9.93 -6.91
CA GLU A 173 -13.10 10.92 -7.34
C GLU A 173 -13.63 12.35 -7.13
N ALA A 174 -14.86 12.62 -7.55
CA ALA A 174 -15.51 13.92 -7.35
C ALA A 174 -15.60 14.30 -5.85
N ASN A 175 -15.85 13.32 -4.98
CA ASN A 175 -15.86 13.56 -3.54
C ASN A 175 -14.46 13.92 -3.01
N VAL A 176 -13.41 13.27 -3.46
CA VAL A 176 -12.03 13.60 -3.07
C VAL A 176 -11.65 14.99 -3.56
N VAL A 177 -11.89 15.30 -4.83
CA VAL A 177 -11.63 16.64 -5.40
C VAL A 177 -12.37 17.71 -4.62
N LYS A 178 -13.67 17.53 -4.34
CA LYS A 178 -14.46 18.44 -3.51
C LYS A 178 -13.85 18.69 -2.12
N ASN A 179 -13.33 17.64 -1.48
CA ASN A 179 -12.69 17.79 -0.18
C ASN A 179 -11.32 18.49 -0.27
N LEU A 180 -10.60 18.37 -1.39
CA LEU A 180 -9.35 19.09 -1.62
C LEU A 180 -9.57 20.59 -1.87
N MET A 181 -10.73 21.00 -2.36
CA MET A 181 -11.07 22.43 -2.57
C MET A 181 -11.09 23.27 -1.29
N ARG A 182 -11.08 22.65 -0.11
CA ARG A 182 -10.93 23.37 1.17
C ARG A 182 -9.54 23.98 1.36
N PHE A 183 -8.53 23.46 0.69
CA PHE A 183 -7.18 23.96 0.79
C PHE A 183 -6.97 25.18 -0.09
N GLN A 184 -6.24 26.17 0.46
CA GLN A 184 -5.93 27.41 -0.26
C GLN A 184 -5.05 27.09 -1.48
N GLY A 185 -5.38 27.70 -2.61
CA GLY A 185 -4.62 27.54 -3.85
C GLY A 185 -4.92 26.28 -4.65
N PHE A 186 -5.76 25.37 -4.13
CA PHE A 186 -6.22 24.25 -4.93
C PHE A 186 -7.30 24.73 -5.91
N GLN A 187 -7.08 24.52 -7.18
CA GLN A 187 -8.02 24.78 -8.27
C GLN A 187 -8.16 23.51 -9.10
N ASP A 188 -9.40 23.14 -9.40
CA ASP A 188 -9.75 22.01 -10.25
C ASP A 188 -10.13 22.53 -11.65
N ASP A 189 -9.26 23.40 -12.22
CA ASP A 189 -9.44 24.00 -13.55
C ASP A 189 -9.00 23.06 -14.68
#